data_ab4907500cd717066e921db20dd25bfa
#
_entry.id   ab4907500cd717066e921db20dd25bfa
#
_cell.length_a   1.000
_cell.length_b   1.000
_cell.length_c   1.000
_cell.angle_alpha   90.00
_cell.angle_beta   90.00
_cell.angle_gamma   90.00
#
_symmetry.space_group_name_H-M   'P 1'
#
loop_
_entity.id
_entity.type
_entity.pdbx_description
1 polymer ?
#
loop_
_entity_poly.entity_id
_entity_poly.type
_entity_poly.pdbx_seq_one_letter_code
_entity_poly.pdbx_strand_id
1 'polypeptide(L)'
;MKDIRNFQQMYRDGRMNRRDFLTAMAGLGLSTAVAGKFLTSSSALAATPKKGGFIKCASNLHGPDDQTDPVVFTSTIDYMRGHATYNGLIQILDNQELHPELAEEWSPNSDATEYTFKIRKGVEFHDGSKLTADDIVWSMNRHLGKKSTSVIKAFFAAVTEWKKIDNYTVKVMLSSPDSDLPTKLGEKQAKIVKKDTVNFKKGNGTGPFLLETFQPGIKSTHVRNPNYWRNGPNLDALEITAITDPNARLNAFVAGNVDLITHVDAKGVRLIEKTKGIHVNSTPSGLYGGICCLKNVAPGQSDDFVKGMQYIQDRKRIVRAILKGHGMVGNDH
;
A
#
# COMPACT_ATOMS: atom_id res chain seq x y z
N MET A 1 15.46 11.39 20.28
CA MET A 1 14.47 11.44 19.15
C MET A 1 13.67 10.16 18.99
N LYS A 2 14.24 8.96 19.20
CA LYS A 2 13.50 7.68 19.16
C LYS A 2 12.34 7.62 20.17
N ASP A 3 12.58 8.09 21.39
CA ASP A 3 11.59 8.05 22.47
C ASP A 3 10.38 8.95 22.22
N ILE A 4 10.60 10.14 21.65
CA ILE A 4 9.51 11.09 21.32
C ILE A 4 8.56 10.46 20.29
N ARG A 5 9.09 9.81 19.25
CA ARG A 5 8.29 9.14 18.22
C ARG A 5 7.51 7.95 18.80
N ASN A 6 8.14 7.20 19.70
CA ASN A 6 7.49 6.08 20.37
C ASN A 6 6.31 6.53 21.22
N PHE A 7 6.47 7.59 22.03
CA PHE A 7 5.37 8.15 22.82
C PHE A 7 4.27 8.77 21.95
N GLN A 8 4.62 9.40 20.82
CA GLN A 8 3.63 9.86 19.85
C GLN A 8 2.83 8.73 19.26
N GLN A 9 3.50 7.61 18.93
CA GLN A 9 2.85 6.42 18.40
C GLN A 9 1.91 5.81 19.45
N MET A 10 2.38 5.61 20.68
CA MET A 10 1.55 5.10 21.78
C MET A 10 0.31 5.96 22.05
N TYR A 11 0.46 7.30 21.96
CA TYR A 11 -0.67 8.21 22.08
C TYR A 11 -1.64 8.10 20.89
N ARG A 12 -1.14 8.01 19.67
CA ARG A 12 -1.95 7.79 18.45
C ARG A 12 -2.72 6.48 18.48
N ASP A 13 -2.09 5.43 18.98
CA ASP A 13 -2.67 4.09 19.08
C ASP A 13 -3.66 3.95 20.24
N GLY A 14 -3.90 5.03 21.01
CA GLY A 14 -4.76 4.99 22.19
C GLY A 14 -4.18 4.22 23.39
N ARG A 15 -2.88 3.84 23.31
CA ARG A 15 -2.16 3.11 24.39
C ARG A 15 -1.65 4.02 25.49
N MET A 16 -1.73 5.34 25.29
CA MET A 16 -1.29 6.37 26.22
C MET A 16 -2.31 7.49 26.21
N ASN A 17 -2.75 7.94 27.39
CA ASN A 17 -3.64 9.07 27.49
C ASN A 17 -2.87 10.40 27.41
N ARG A 18 -3.60 11.54 27.25
CA ARG A 18 -3.01 12.86 27.10
C ARG A 18 -2.11 13.26 28.28
N ARG A 19 -2.49 12.90 29.50
CA ARG A 19 -1.75 13.23 30.70
C ARG A 19 -0.42 12.49 30.76
N ASP A 20 -0.45 11.19 30.48
CA ASP A 20 0.74 10.34 30.49
C ASP A 20 1.71 10.74 29.36
N PHE A 21 1.17 11.12 28.18
CA PHE A 21 1.99 11.67 27.09
C PHE A 21 2.71 12.95 27.51
N LEU A 22 1.99 13.92 28.11
CA LEU A 22 2.61 15.18 28.59
C LEU A 22 3.66 14.93 29.68
N THR A 23 3.41 13.98 30.57
CA THR A 23 4.35 13.58 31.61
C THR A 23 5.62 12.96 31.04
N ALA A 24 5.46 12.03 30.06
CA ALA A 24 6.58 11.41 29.37
C ALA A 24 7.42 12.43 28.58
N MET A 25 6.77 13.37 27.91
CA MET A 25 7.45 14.47 27.19
C MET A 25 8.19 15.43 28.15
N ALA A 26 7.61 15.71 29.29
CA ALA A 26 8.27 16.51 30.36
C ALA A 26 9.50 15.77 30.92
N GLY A 27 9.42 14.44 31.08
CA GLY A 27 10.56 13.60 31.45
C GLY A 27 11.72 13.62 30.46
N LEU A 28 11.44 13.94 29.19
CA LEU A 28 12.46 14.18 28.14
C LEU A 28 12.93 15.65 28.07
N GLY A 29 12.58 16.49 29.03
CA GLY A 29 13.00 17.91 29.11
C GLY A 29 12.25 18.84 28.15
N LEU A 30 11.13 18.43 27.58
CA LEU A 30 10.32 19.26 26.69
C LEU A 30 9.28 20.04 27.45
N SER A 31 9.20 21.36 27.21
CA SER A 31 8.18 22.20 27.84
C SER A 31 6.76 21.79 27.41
N THR A 32 5.79 22.02 28.27
CA THR A 32 4.36 21.72 27.97
C THR A 32 3.85 22.45 26.73
N ALA A 33 4.41 23.61 26.38
CA ALA A 33 4.08 24.34 25.16
C ALA A 33 4.59 23.62 23.90
N VAL A 34 5.78 23.00 23.95
CA VAL A 34 6.34 22.20 22.87
C VAL A 34 5.60 20.86 22.79
N ALA A 35 5.37 20.21 23.92
CA ALA A 35 4.58 18.97 23.98
C ALA A 35 3.14 19.19 23.47
N GLY A 36 2.55 20.36 23.75
CA GLY A 36 1.24 20.77 23.25
C GLY A 36 1.18 20.91 21.73
N LYS A 37 2.23 21.41 21.07
CA LYS A 37 2.31 21.45 19.60
C LYS A 37 2.33 20.04 18.98
N PHE A 38 2.95 19.08 19.62
CA PHE A 38 2.89 17.68 19.18
C PHE A 38 1.50 17.05 19.36
N LEU A 39 0.74 17.51 20.35
CA LEU A 39 -0.66 17.09 20.56
C LEU A 39 -1.61 17.74 19.55
N THR A 40 -1.42 19.01 19.20
CA THR A 40 -2.31 19.70 18.22
C THR A 40 -2.14 19.16 16.81
N SER A 41 -0.94 18.76 16.41
CA SER A 41 -0.74 18.01 15.18
C SER A 41 -1.33 16.58 15.23
N SER A 42 -1.56 16.05 16.44
CA SER A 42 -2.17 14.72 16.65
C SER A 42 -3.68 14.78 16.92
N SER A 43 -4.21 15.91 17.39
CA SER A 43 -5.65 16.04 17.75
C SER A 43 -6.58 16.07 16.53
N ALA A 44 -6.08 16.32 15.35
CA ALA A 44 -6.86 16.09 14.10
C ALA A 44 -7.16 14.60 13.86
N LEU A 45 -6.47 13.69 14.56
CA LEU A 45 -6.62 12.23 14.44
C LEU A 45 -7.29 11.59 15.67
N ALA A 46 -7.61 12.36 16.72
CA ALA A 46 -8.22 11.85 17.95
C ALA A 46 -9.76 11.92 17.95
N ALA A 47 -10.40 12.12 16.80
CA ALA A 47 -11.82 11.88 16.69
C ALA A 47 -12.06 10.37 16.79
N THR A 48 -12.86 9.94 17.77
CA THR A 48 -13.29 8.55 17.87
C THR A 48 -13.86 8.12 16.51
N PRO A 49 -13.32 7.08 15.86
CA PRO A 49 -13.79 6.68 14.56
C PRO A 49 -15.29 6.39 14.60
N LYS A 50 -16.06 7.02 13.73
CA LYS A 50 -17.49 6.73 13.61
C LYS A 50 -17.65 5.37 12.94
N LYS A 51 -18.48 4.52 13.53
CA LYS A 51 -18.87 3.24 12.92
C LYS A 51 -19.98 3.47 11.91
N GLY A 52 -19.93 2.69 10.84
CA GLY A 52 -20.92 2.74 9.77
C GLY A 52 -20.54 3.68 8.64
N GLY A 53 -21.40 3.76 7.65
CA GLY A 53 -21.25 4.61 6.49
C GLY A 53 -20.70 3.91 5.27
N PHE A 54 -20.87 4.56 4.13
CA PHE A 54 -20.48 4.12 2.81
C PHE A 54 -19.57 5.17 2.20
N ILE A 55 -18.45 4.76 1.61
CA ILE A 55 -17.51 5.65 0.94
C ILE A 55 -17.38 5.28 -0.53
N LYS A 56 -17.39 6.28 -1.40
CA LYS A 56 -17.18 6.15 -2.84
C LYS A 56 -15.79 6.67 -3.19
N CYS A 57 -14.96 5.79 -3.74
CA CYS A 57 -13.62 6.13 -4.18
C CYS A 57 -13.54 6.11 -5.70
N ALA A 58 -12.83 7.07 -6.31
CA ALA A 58 -12.53 6.99 -7.73
C ALA A 58 -11.03 7.03 -7.98
N SER A 59 -10.60 6.20 -8.92
CA SER A 59 -9.20 6.09 -9.36
C SER A 59 -9.12 5.96 -10.87
N ASN A 60 -7.90 6.16 -11.40
CA ASN A 60 -7.63 5.85 -12.79
C ASN A 60 -7.64 4.34 -13.02
N LEU A 61 -8.01 3.93 -14.22
CA LEU A 61 -7.97 2.56 -14.67
C LEU A 61 -6.86 2.37 -15.70
N HIS A 62 -6.28 1.18 -15.74
CA HIS A 62 -5.25 0.85 -16.73
C HIS A 62 -5.78 0.14 -17.98
N GLY A 63 -7.03 -0.31 -18.01
CA GLY A 63 -7.60 -0.89 -19.23
C GLY A 63 -8.65 -1.98 -19.02
N PRO A 64 -9.06 -2.66 -20.10
CA PRO A 64 -10.11 -3.67 -20.07
C PRO A 64 -9.71 -4.99 -19.40
N ASP A 65 -8.42 -5.22 -19.21
CA ASP A 65 -7.88 -6.42 -18.51
C ASP A 65 -7.94 -6.29 -16.99
N ASP A 66 -8.81 -5.45 -16.49
CA ASP A 66 -9.05 -5.23 -15.08
C ASP A 66 -9.47 -6.52 -14.37
N GLN A 67 -8.77 -6.88 -13.32
CA GLN A 67 -8.96 -8.14 -12.63
C GLN A 67 -8.62 -8.04 -11.13
N THR A 68 -8.96 -9.08 -10.39
CA THR A 68 -8.81 -9.13 -8.94
C THR A 68 -7.77 -10.15 -8.46
N ASP A 69 -6.97 -10.70 -9.39
CA ASP A 69 -5.82 -11.55 -9.06
C ASP A 69 -4.63 -10.69 -8.63
N PRO A 70 -4.13 -10.80 -7.36
CA PRO A 70 -3.07 -9.91 -6.87
C PRO A 70 -1.76 -9.98 -7.66
N VAL A 71 -1.38 -11.14 -8.19
CA VAL A 71 -0.06 -11.32 -8.85
C VAL A 71 0.12 -10.46 -10.10
N VAL A 72 -0.97 -9.95 -10.68
CA VAL A 72 -0.96 -9.12 -11.89
C VAL A 72 -1.39 -7.67 -11.65
N PHE A 73 -1.52 -7.25 -10.42
CA PHE A 73 -1.87 -5.86 -10.09
C PHE A 73 -0.81 -4.88 -10.57
N THR A 74 -1.22 -3.85 -11.31
CA THR A 74 -0.32 -2.84 -11.88
C THR A 74 -0.78 -1.40 -11.68
N SER A 75 -2.02 -1.17 -11.24
CA SER A 75 -2.60 0.16 -11.12
C SER A 75 -3.10 0.45 -9.71
N THR A 76 -3.29 1.74 -9.40
CA THR A 76 -3.78 2.17 -8.10
C THR A 76 -5.16 1.59 -7.77
N ILE A 77 -6.04 1.43 -8.76
CA ILE A 77 -7.36 0.84 -8.53
C ILE A 77 -7.26 -0.63 -8.11
N ASP A 78 -6.31 -1.39 -8.68
CA ASP A 78 -6.03 -2.77 -8.29
C ASP A 78 -5.55 -2.83 -6.84
N TYR A 79 -4.61 -1.93 -6.49
CA TYR A 79 -4.07 -1.86 -5.13
C TYR A 79 -5.14 -1.52 -4.09
N MET A 80 -6.06 -0.59 -4.41
CA MET A 80 -7.19 -0.26 -3.54
C MET A 80 -8.07 -1.48 -3.29
N ARG A 81 -8.44 -2.21 -4.35
CA ARG A 81 -9.19 -3.47 -4.27
C ARG A 81 -8.41 -4.53 -3.51
N GLY A 82 -7.11 -4.64 -3.79
CA GLY A 82 -6.21 -5.59 -3.14
C GLY A 82 -6.15 -5.38 -1.64
N HIS A 83 -6.01 -4.14 -1.18
CA HIS A 83 -6.01 -3.81 0.25
C HIS A 83 -7.38 -3.98 0.91
N ALA A 84 -8.48 -3.79 0.17
CA ALA A 84 -9.82 -4.06 0.70
C ALA A 84 -10.06 -5.56 0.89
N THR A 85 -9.57 -6.39 -0.03
CA THR A 85 -9.96 -7.80 -0.13
C THR A 85 -8.94 -8.77 0.47
N TYR A 86 -7.65 -8.44 0.41
CA TYR A 86 -6.56 -9.37 0.76
C TYR A 86 -5.61 -8.77 1.80
N ASN A 87 -4.92 -9.65 2.53
CA ASN A 87 -3.75 -9.30 3.34
C ASN A 87 -2.48 -9.93 2.75
N GLY A 88 -1.31 -9.37 3.09
CA GLY A 88 -0.01 -9.95 2.83
C GLY A 88 0.56 -10.64 4.08
N LEU A 89 1.78 -11.14 3.99
CA LEU A 89 2.52 -11.60 5.16
C LEU A 89 2.97 -10.42 6.03
N ILE A 90 3.42 -9.36 5.38
CA ILE A 90 3.99 -8.14 5.96
C ILE A 90 3.27 -6.94 5.35
N GLN A 91 3.05 -5.92 6.13
CA GLN A 91 2.52 -4.63 5.70
C GLN A 91 3.64 -3.58 5.75
N ILE A 92 3.78 -2.77 4.70
CA ILE A 92 4.61 -1.56 4.71
C ILE A 92 3.72 -0.40 5.13
N LEU A 93 4.09 0.30 6.19
CA LEU A 93 3.38 1.48 6.67
C LEU A 93 3.79 2.74 5.89
N ASP A 94 3.05 3.83 6.06
CA ASP A 94 3.30 5.12 5.37
C ASP A 94 4.70 5.69 5.67
N ASN A 95 5.28 5.36 6.83
CA ASN A 95 6.63 5.71 7.23
C ASN A 95 7.71 4.73 6.73
N GLN A 96 7.36 3.81 5.85
CA GLN A 96 8.19 2.73 5.29
C GLN A 96 8.62 1.67 6.32
N GLU A 97 8.07 1.66 7.52
CA GLU A 97 8.32 0.60 8.50
C GLU A 97 7.56 -0.68 8.13
N LEU A 98 8.22 -1.81 8.34
CA LEU A 98 7.61 -3.13 8.17
C LEU A 98 6.78 -3.47 9.40
N HIS A 99 5.55 -3.88 9.18
CA HIS A 99 4.61 -4.24 10.24
C HIS A 99 4.08 -5.66 10.04
N PRO A 100 3.97 -6.47 11.12
CA PRO A 100 3.33 -7.78 11.06
C PRO A 100 1.90 -7.72 10.50
N GLU A 101 1.61 -8.59 9.51
CA GLU A 101 0.26 -8.73 8.97
C GLU A 101 -0.23 -10.18 9.20
N LEU A 102 -0.26 -11.04 8.20
CA LEU A 102 -0.57 -12.46 8.40
C LEU A 102 0.61 -13.24 9.02
N ALA A 103 1.84 -12.78 8.85
CA ALA A 103 2.96 -13.23 9.66
C ALA A 103 3.01 -12.40 10.95
N GLU A 104 3.01 -13.06 12.11
CA GLU A 104 3.18 -12.42 13.43
C GLU A 104 4.64 -12.09 13.69
N GLU A 105 5.53 -12.98 13.23
CA GLU A 105 6.97 -12.88 13.40
C GLU A 105 7.69 -13.46 12.19
N TRP A 106 8.88 -12.97 11.94
CA TRP A 106 9.81 -13.56 10.98
C TRP A 106 11.26 -13.39 11.44
N SER A 107 12.09 -14.34 11.09
CA SER A 107 13.52 -14.31 11.40
C SER A 107 14.34 -14.92 10.29
N PRO A 108 15.45 -14.28 9.88
CA PRO A 108 16.46 -14.90 9.03
C PRO A 108 17.34 -15.86 9.81
N ASN A 109 18.03 -16.74 9.08
CA ASN A 109 19.26 -17.36 9.57
C ASN A 109 20.42 -16.36 9.54
N SER A 110 21.62 -16.78 9.95
CA SER A 110 22.80 -15.90 10.12
C SER A 110 23.25 -15.17 8.86
N ASP A 111 23.01 -15.75 7.69
CA ASP A 111 23.45 -15.26 6.38
C ASP A 111 22.30 -14.78 5.47
N ALA A 112 21.09 -14.68 6.00
CA ALA A 112 19.90 -14.27 5.29
C ALA A 112 19.59 -15.09 4.01
N THR A 113 19.94 -16.37 4.00
CA THR A 113 19.58 -17.33 2.95
C THR A 113 18.37 -18.18 3.29
N GLU A 114 17.86 -18.10 4.50
CA GLU A 114 16.65 -18.76 4.97
C GLU A 114 15.87 -17.81 5.89
N TYR A 115 14.54 -17.77 5.73
CA TYR A 115 13.64 -17.08 6.65
C TYR A 115 12.56 -18.03 7.17
N THR A 116 12.26 -17.91 8.45
CA THR A 116 11.11 -18.60 9.08
C THR A 116 10.04 -17.57 9.41
N PHE A 117 8.79 -17.86 9.02
CA PHE A 117 7.62 -17.02 9.30
C PHE A 117 6.65 -17.78 10.20
N LYS A 118 6.19 -17.12 11.28
CA LYS A 118 5.09 -17.59 12.13
C LYS A 118 3.79 -16.95 11.65
N ILE A 119 2.86 -17.81 11.26
CA ILE A 119 1.57 -17.37 10.67
C ILE A 119 0.53 -17.22 11.77
N ARG A 120 -0.23 -16.15 11.69
CA ARG A 120 -1.32 -15.81 12.62
C ARG A 120 -2.38 -16.90 12.63
N LYS A 121 -2.74 -17.34 13.84
CA LYS A 121 -3.80 -18.32 14.05
C LYS A 121 -5.17 -17.64 14.09
N GLY A 122 -6.21 -18.37 13.72
CA GLY A 122 -7.60 -17.91 13.83
C GLY A 122 -8.05 -16.96 12.71
N VAL A 123 -7.19 -16.69 11.73
CA VAL A 123 -7.60 -15.91 10.54
C VAL A 123 -8.47 -16.77 9.63
N GLU A 124 -9.54 -16.17 9.13
CA GLU A 124 -10.46 -16.81 8.19
C GLU A 124 -10.46 -16.08 6.84
N PHE A 125 -10.58 -16.85 5.76
CA PHE A 125 -10.93 -16.30 4.45
C PHE A 125 -12.40 -15.87 4.45
N HIS A 126 -12.79 -15.08 3.45
CA HIS A 126 -14.15 -14.57 3.32
C HIS A 126 -15.21 -15.67 3.17
N ASP A 127 -14.82 -16.87 2.76
CA ASP A 127 -15.69 -18.06 2.71
C ASP A 127 -15.77 -18.82 4.06
N GLY A 128 -15.15 -18.31 5.11
CA GLY A 128 -15.11 -18.93 6.44
C GLY A 128 -14.05 -20.02 6.61
N SER A 129 -13.33 -20.40 5.55
CA SER A 129 -12.25 -21.38 5.67
C SER A 129 -11.03 -20.77 6.39
N LYS A 130 -10.32 -21.59 7.17
CA LYS A 130 -9.17 -21.14 7.95
C LYS A 130 -7.93 -20.97 7.10
N LEU A 131 -7.18 -19.88 7.37
CA LEU A 131 -5.84 -19.66 6.81
C LEU A 131 -4.86 -20.67 7.40
N THR A 132 -4.05 -21.26 6.54
CA THR A 132 -2.96 -22.18 6.92
C THR A 132 -1.69 -21.90 6.12
N ALA A 133 -0.60 -22.54 6.52
CA ALA A 133 0.67 -22.50 5.80
C ALA A 133 0.58 -22.99 4.34
N ASP A 134 -0.38 -23.88 4.02
CA ASP A 134 -0.61 -24.33 2.64
C ASP A 134 -1.02 -23.19 1.73
N ASP A 135 -1.86 -22.26 2.23
CA ASP A 135 -2.31 -21.07 1.48
C ASP A 135 -1.14 -20.11 1.22
N ILE A 136 -0.25 -19.96 2.21
CA ILE A 136 0.96 -19.14 2.07
C ILE A 136 1.89 -19.72 1.00
N VAL A 137 2.23 -21.00 1.13
CA VAL A 137 3.11 -21.69 0.17
C VAL A 137 2.53 -21.62 -1.24
N TRP A 138 1.24 -21.88 -1.38
CA TRP A 138 0.57 -21.82 -2.69
C TRP A 138 0.61 -20.39 -3.28
N SER A 139 0.27 -19.37 -2.48
CA SER A 139 0.25 -17.98 -2.93
C SER A 139 1.63 -17.49 -3.36
N MET A 140 2.65 -17.78 -2.56
CA MET A 140 4.01 -17.33 -2.84
C MET A 140 4.65 -18.07 -4.01
N ASN A 141 4.35 -19.36 -4.21
CA ASN A 141 4.82 -20.12 -5.38
C ASN A 141 4.28 -19.57 -6.71
N ARG A 142 3.16 -18.84 -6.72
CA ARG A 142 2.65 -18.17 -7.91
C ARG A 142 3.57 -17.07 -8.46
N HIS A 143 4.49 -16.56 -7.63
CA HIS A 143 5.49 -15.58 -8.04
C HIS A 143 6.76 -16.24 -8.63
N LEU A 144 6.90 -17.56 -8.55
CA LEU A 144 8.12 -18.28 -8.90
C LEU A 144 8.06 -18.94 -10.29
N GLY A 145 9.22 -19.13 -10.86
CA GLY A 145 9.42 -19.90 -12.07
C GLY A 145 9.10 -19.17 -13.38
N LYS A 146 9.51 -19.79 -14.49
CA LYS A 146 9.42 -19.18 -15.83
C LYS A 146 7.99 -18.96 -16.31
N LYS A 147 7.04 -19.78 -15.86
CA LYS A 147 5.62 -19.73 -16.26
C LYS A 147 4.79 -18.77 -15.39
N SER A 148 5.40 -18.17 -14.37
CA SER A 148 4.72 -17.20 -13.51
C SER A 148 4.28 -15.95 -14.29
N THR A 149 3.02 -15.58 -14.14
CA THR A 149 2.44 -14.33 -14.67
C THR A 149 2.66 -13.14 -13.72
N SER A 150 3.29 -13.35 -12.56
CA SER A 150 3.53 -12.32 -11.58
C SER A 150 4.35 -11.16 -12.16
N VAL A 151 3.84 -9.95 -12.02
CA VAL A 151 4.53 -8.73 -12.46
C VAL A 151 5.72 -8.38 -11.57
N ILE A 152 5.80 -8.96 -10.36
CA ILE A 152 6.93 -8.80 -9.42
C ILE A 152 7.79 -10.05 -9.28
N LYS A 153 7.70 -11.01 -10.22
CA LYS A 153 8.48 -12.26 -10.15
C LYS A 153 9.99 -12.05 -10.03
N ALA A 154 10.50 -10.95 -10.58
CA ALA A 154 11.93 -10.60 -10.47
C ALA A 154 12.37 -10.35 -9.01
N PHE A 155 11.49 -9.88 -8.14
CA PHE A 155 11.79 -9.65 -6.72
C PHE A 155 12.08 -10.94 -5.96
N PHE A 156 11.53 -12.05 -6.45
CA PHE A 156 11.65 -13.37 -5.84
C PHE A 156 12.59 -14.29 -6.63
N ALA A 157 13.45 -13.74 -7.49
CA ALA A 157 14.36 -14.54 -8.33
C ALA A 157 15.36 -15.40 -7.51
N ALA A 158 15.73 -14.95 -6.32
CA ALA A 158 16.59 -15.70 -5.41
C ALA A 158 15.84 -16.80 -4.64
N VAL A 159 14.51 -16.79 -4.60
CA VAL A 159 13.71 -17.77 -3.86
C VAL A 159 13.75 -19.11 -4.60
N THR A 160 14.21 -20.14 -3.90
CA THR A 160 14.29 -21.52 -4.42
C THR A 160 13.10 -22.36 -3.99
N GLU A 161 12.62 -22.18 -2.77
CA GLU A 161 11.53 -22.98 -2.22
C GLU A 161 10.77 -22.21 -1.12
N TRP A 162 9.45 -22.36 -1.10
CA TRP A 162 8.60 -22.11 0.06
C TRP A 162 8.17 -23.44 0.64
N LYS A 163 8.49 -23.69 1.92
CA LYS A 163 8.26 -24.97 2.60
C LYS A 163 7.33 -24.80 3.79
N LYS A 164 6.28 -25.59 3.85
CA LYS A 164 5.46 -25.76 5.03
C LYS A 164 6.23 -26.56 6.07
N ILE A 165 6.36 -26.06 7.29
CA ILE A 165 6.93 -26.77 8.43
C ILE A 165 5.80 -27.38 9.26
N ASP A 166 4.80 -26.58 9.59
CA ASP A 166 3.55 -26.99 10.22
C ASP A 166 2.39 -26.12 9.71
N ASN A 167 1.21 -26.23 10.30
CA ASN A 167 0.04 -25.48 9.83
C ASN A 167 0.17 -23.95 9.95
N TYR A 168 1.11 -23.47 10.78
CA TYR A 168 1.29 -22.03 11.07
C TYR A 168 2.76 -21.61 11.02
N THR A 169 3.62 -22.42 10.42
CA THR A 169 5.02 -22.08 10.21
C THR A 169 5.43 -22.39 8.79
N VAL A 170 5.99 -21.42 8.09
CA VAL A 170 6.59 -21.60 6.77
C VAL A 170 8.04 -21.17 6.78
N LYS A 171 8.84 -21.81 5.95
CA LYS A 171 10.21 -21.42 5.64
C LYS A 171 10.31 -21.05 4.18
N VAL A 172 11.16 -20.07 3.87
CA VAL A 172 11.59 -19.76 2.51
C VAL A 172 13.10 -19.94 2.43
N MET A 173 13.57 -20.56 1.37
CA MET A 173 14.98 -20.77 1.08
C MET A 173 15.39 -19.97 -0.16
N LEU A 174 16.58 -19.42 -0.09
CA LEU A 174 17.14 -18.51 -1.11
C LEU A 174 18.46 -19.08 -1.66
N SER A 175 18.72 -18.86 -2.93
CA SER A 175 19.98 -19.21 -3.59
C SER A 175 21.13 -18.26 -3.27
N SER A 176 20.83 -17.10 -2.71
CA SER A 176 21.79 -16.08 -2.27
C SER A 176 21.20 -15.26 -1.13
N PRO A 177 22.04 -14.63 -0.28
CA PRO A 177 21.59 -13.75 0.79
C PRO A 177 20.67 -12.64 0.29
N ASP A 178 19.56 -12.38 0.99
CA ASP A 178 18.61 -11.31 0.67
C ASP A 178 17.98 -10.74 1.96
N SER A 179 18.58 -9.70 2.50
CA SER A 179 18.08 -8.99 3.69
C SER A 179 16.80 -8.19 3.42
N ASP A 180 16.47 -7.93 2.17
CA ASP A 180 15.32 -7.13 1.76
C ASP A 180 14.08 -7.98 1.49
N LEU A 181 14.17 -9.31 1.62
CA LEU A 181 13.02 -10.20 1.41
C LEU A 181 11.76 -9.77 2.18
N PRO A 182 11.84 -9.36 3.48
CA PRO A 182 10.66 -8.88 4.19
C PRO A 182 10.00 -7.65 3.55
N THR A 183 10.79 -6.72 3.01
CA THR A 183 10.27 -5.55 2.27
C THR A 183 9.57 -5.99 0.97
N LYS A 184 10.15 -6.93 0.23
CA LYS A 184 9.55 -7.48 -1.00
C LYS A 184 8.22 -8.20 -0.72
N LEU A 185 8.08 -8.83 0.45
CA LEU A 185 6.83 -9.47 0.89
C LEU A 185 5.76 -8.46 1.32
N GLY A 186 6.11 -7.20 1.54
CA GLY A 186 5.17 -6.09 1.77
C GLY A 186 4.58 -5.49 0.50
N GLU A 187 5.03 -5.93 -0.68
CA GLU A 187 4.54 -5.42 -1.96
C GLU A 187 3.05 -5.72 -2.18
N LYS A 188 2.41 -4.83 -2.94
CA LYS A 188 0.95 -4.82 -3.14
C LYS A 188 0.44 -6.07 -3.87
N GLN A 189 1.32 -6.75 -4.61
CA GLN A 189 1.05 -7.98 -5.32
C GLN A 189 1.30 -9.25 -4.48
N ALA A 190 2.11 -9.13 -3.40
CA ALA A 190 2.46 -10.26 -2.52
C ALA A 190 1.33 -10.59 -1.52
N LYS A 191 0.10 -10.67 -2.01
CA LYS A 191 -1.08 -10.98 -1.21
C LYS A 191 -1.32 -12.46 -1.11
N ILE A 192 -1.87 -12.87 0.03
CA ILE A 192 -2.23 -14.25 0.28
C ILE A 192 -3.66 -14.50 -0.16
N VAL A 193 -3.82 -15.53 -0.96
CA VAL A 193 -5.11 -15.99 -1.49
C VAL A 193 -5.33 -17.44 -1.08
N LYS A 194 -6.57 -17.87 -1.08
CA LYS A 194 -6.92 -19.25 -0.78
C LYS A 194 -6.25 -20.21 -1.76
N LYS A 195 -5.63 -21.27 -1.24
CA LYS A 195 -5.05 -22.33 -2.04
C LYS A 195 -6.06 -22.85 -3.08
N ASP A 196 -5.56 -23.14 -4.29
CA ASP A 196 -6.31 -23.66 -5.42
C ASP A 196 -7.40 -22.72 -5.95
N THR A 197 -7.32 -21.41 -5.66
CA THR A 197 -8.24 -20.42 -6.25
C THR A 197 -8.03 -20.33 -7.75
N VAL A 198 -9.08 -20.61 -8.53
CA VAL A 198 -9.12 -20.47 -9.99
C VAL A 198 -9.95 -19.28 -10.45
N ASN A 199 -10.90 -18.82 -9.66
CA ASN A 199 -11.76 -17.69 -9.98
C ASN A 199 -11.54 -16.53 -9.00
N PHE A 200 -10.69 -15.59 -9.38
CA PHE A 200 -10.36 -14.42 -8.59
C PHE A 200 -11.49 -13.37 -8.56
N LYS A 201 -12.47 -13.41 -9.47
CA LYS A 201 -13.61 -12.47 -9.49
C LYS A 201 -14.47 -12.54 -8.23
N LYS A 202 -14.36 -13.63 -7.46
CA LYS A 202 -15.04 -13.79 -6.16
C LYS A 202 -14.32 -13.06 -5.01
N GLY A 203 -13.05 -12.68 -5.18
CA GLY A 203 -12.28 -11.96 -4.17
C GLY A 203 -12.22 -12.67 -2.82
N ASN A 204 -11.93 -13.99 -2.79
CA ASN A 204 -11.82 -14.74 -1.55
C ASN A 204 -10.46 -14.47 -0.87
N GLY A 205 -10.42 -13.47 -0.02
CA GLY A 205 -9.25 -13.05 0.74
C GLY A 205 -9.48 -13.09 2.25
N THR A 206 -8.56 -12.50 3.00
CA THR A 206 -8.62 -12.37 4.47
C THR A 206 -8.80 -10.90 4.89
N GLY A 207 -9.05 -10.01 3.93
CA GLY A 207 -9.07 -8.57 4.11
C GLY A 207 -10.28 -8.03 4.85
N PRO A 208 -10.26 -6.72 5.13
CA PRO A 208 -11.32 -6.04 5.91
C PRO A 208 -12.67 -5.95 5.21
N PHE A 209 -12.73 -6.16 3.90
CA PHE A 209 -13.97 -6.12 3.13
C PHE A 209 -14.11 -7.32 2.21
N LEU A 210 -15.32 -7.83 2.08
CA LEU A 210 -15.71 -8.83 1.09
C LEU A 210 -16.02 -8.14 -0.24
N LEU A 211 -15.53 -8.69 -1.34
CA LEU A 211 -15.90 -8.25 -2.68
C LEU A 211 -17.33 -8.72 -2.99
N GLU A 212 -18.27 -7.79 -3.09
CA GLU A 212 -19.66 -8.06 -3.38
C GLU A 212 -19.97 -8.10 -4.88
N THR A 213 -19.50 -7.06 -5.60
CA THR A 213 -19.62 -6.97 -7.05
C THR A 213 -18.31 -6.54 -7.69
N PHE A 214 -18.05 -7.06 -8.89
CA PHE A 214 -16.92 -6.65 -9.70
C PHE A 214 -17.34 -6.54 -11.16
N GLN A 215 -17.29 -5.34 -11.69
CA GLN A 215 -17.52 -5.01 -13.09
C GLN A 215 -16.20 -4.49 -13.68
N PRO A 216 -15.46 -5.35 -14.43
CA PRO A 216 -14.17 -4.97 -14.99
C PRO A 216 -14.24 -3.67 -15.79
N GLY A 217 -13.27 -2.78 -15.60
CA GLY A 217 -13.21 -1.48 -16.27
C GLY A 217 -14.20 -0.43 -15.76
N ILE A 218 -15.09 -0.76 -14.84
CA ILE A 218 -16.16 0.13 -14.38
C ILE A 218 -16.02 0.37 -12.87
N LYS A 219 -16.37 -0.64 -12.05
CA LYS A 219 -16.38 -0.50 -10.59
C LYS A 219 -16.37 -1.83 -9.85
N SER A 220 -16.12 -1.73 -8.56
CA SER A 220 -16.34 -2.80 -7.59
C SER A 220 -17.01 -2.28 -6.34
N THR A 221 -17.87 -3.08 -5.71
CA THR A 221 -18.44 -2.82 -4.40
C THR A 221 -17.93 -3.83 -3.39
N HIS A 222 -17.69 -3.35 -2.18
CA HIS A 222 -17.15 -4.15 -1.10
C HIS A 222 -17.96 -3.87 0.16
N VAL A 223 -18.30 -4.91 0.91
CA VAL A 223 -19.03 -4.82 2.18
C VAL A 223 -18.12 -5.24 3.33
N ARG A 224 -18.36 -4.70 4.50
CA ARG A 224 -17.58 -5.00 5.71
C ARG A 224 -17.47 -6.51 5.93
N ASN A 225 -16.26 -6.97 6.20
CA ASN A 225 -16.03 -8.33 6.72
C ASN A 225 -16.33 -8.35 8.24
N PRO A 226 -17.42 -9.00 8.67
CA PRO A 226 -17.76 -9.06 10.09
C PRO A 226 -16.76 -9.88 10.90
N ASN A 227 -16.06 -10.81 10.26
CA ASN A 227 -15.09 -11.72 10.87
C ASN A 227 -13.64 -11.28 10.64
N TYR A 228 -13.43 -9.99 10.35
CA TYR A 228 -12.07 -9.51 10.14
C TYR A 228 -11.23 -9.66 11.41
N TRP A 229 -10.08 -10.27 11.28
CA TRP A 229 -9.20 -10.65 12.39
C TRP A 229 -8.51 -9.48 13.12
N ARG A 230 -8.57 -8.26 12.58
CA ARG A 230 -8.13 -7.02 13.25
C ARG A 230 -9.35 -6.20 13.72
N ASN A 231 -9.08 -5.17 14.53
CA ASN A 231 -10.07 -4.16 14.84
C ASN A 231 -10.40 -3.35 13.57
N GLY A 232 -11.67 -3.29 13.20
CA GLY A 232 -12.14 -2.59 12.01
C GLY A 232 -12.76 -3.55 11.00
N PRO A 233 -13.09 -3.11 9.77
CA PRO A 233 -13.17 -1.70 9.38
C PRO A 233 -14.33 -0.98 10.07
N ASN A 234 -14.23 0.35 10.17
CA ASN A 234 -15.33 1.16 10.73
C ASN A 234 -16.44 1.40 9.71
N LEU A 235 -16.13 1.43 8.42
CA LEU A 235 -17.10 1.58 7.32
C LEU A 235 -17.93 0.31 7.13
N ASP A 236 -19.19 0.46 6.70
CA ASP A 236 -20.04 -0.67 6.33
C ASP A 236 -19.73 -1.17 4.92
N ALA A 237 -19.42 -0.25 4.00
CA ALA A 237 -19.11 -0.60 2.62
C ALA A 237 -18.26 0.48 1.94
N LEU A 238 -17.68 0.10 0.81
CA LEU A 238 -16.98 1.01 -0.09
C LEU A 238 -17.25 0.64 -1.56
N GLU A 239 -17.31 1.66 -2.41
CA GLU A 239 -17.33 1.52 -3.86
C GLU A 239 -16.02 2.07 -4.43
N ILE A 240 -15.41 1.34 -5.35
CA ILE A 240 -14.19 1.76 -6.05
C ILE A 240 -14.54 1.83 -7.54
N THR A 241 -14.60 3.05 -8.08
CA THR A 241 -15.02 3.35 -9.46
C THR A 241 -13.83 3.78 -10.30
N ALA A 242 -13.81 3.33 -11.56
CA ALA A 242 -12.83 3.75 -12.54
C ALA A 242 -13.29 5.05 -13.20
N ILE A 243 -12.55 6.14 -13.02
CA ILE A 243 -12.71 7.39 -13.77
C ILE A 243 -11.33 7.79 -14.30
N THR A 244 -11.04 7.40 -15.54
CA THR A 244 -9.71 7.54 -16.13
C THR A 244 -9.32 8.98 -16.39
N ASP A 245 -10.24 9.79 -16.93
CA ASP A 245 -9.98 11.20 -17.19
C ASP A 245 -9.80 11.99 -15.87
N PRO A 246 -8.66 12.68 -15.67
CA PRO A 246 -8.37 13.37 -14.41
C PRO A 246 -9.33 14.55 -14.14
N ASN A 247 -9.82 15.24 -15.18
CA ASN A 247 -10.75 16.35 -14.99
C ASN A 247 -12.15 15.83 -14.62
N ALA A 248 -12.62 14.76 -15.28
CA ALA A 248 -13.89 14.12 -14.93
C ALA A 248 -13.84 13.59 -13.50
N ARG A 249 -12.73 12.97 -13.08
CA ARG A 249 -12.53 12.48 -11.71
C ARG A 249 -12.53 13.61 -10.69
N LEU A 250 -11.82 14.70 -10.96
CA LEU A 250 -11.82 15.90 -10.10
C LEU A 250 -13.21 16.53 -10.01
N ASN A 251 -13.92 16.68 -11.12
CA ASN A 251 -15.27 17.24 -11.14
C ASN A 251 -16.27 16.37 -10.37
N ALA A 252 -16.18 15.05 -10.48
CA ALA A 252 -17.00 14.12 -9.70
C ALA A 252 -16.77 14.29 -8.19
N PHE A 253 -15.51 14.50 -7.77
CA PHE A 253 -15.15 14.76 -6.39
C PHE A 253 -15.68 16.11 -5.87
N VAL A 254 -15.45 17.18 -6.61
CA VAL A 254 -15.92 18.53 -6.22
C VAL A 254 -17.44 18.60 -6.17
N ALA A 255 -18.14 17.85 -7.05
CA ALA A 255 -19.59 17.75 -7.05
C ALA A 255 -20.16 16.85 -5.94
N GLY A 256 -19.29 16.16 -5.16
CA GLY A 256 -19.72 15.23 -4.09
C GLY A 256 -20.27 13.89 -4.60
N ASN A 257 -20.02 13.54 -5.88
CA ASN A 257 -20.43 12.25 -6.42
C ASN A 257 -19.54 11.10 -5.94
N VAL A 258 -18.29 11.41 -5.56
CA VAL A 258 -17.33 10.53 -4.91
C VAL A 258 -16.68 11.26 -3.73
N ASP A 259 -16.28 10.51 -2.71
CA ASP A 259 -15.77 11.02 -1.44
C ASP A 259 -14.24 11.06 -1.39
N LEU A 260 -13.58 10.26 -2.25
CA LEU A 260 -12.13 10.17 -2.33
C LEU A 260 -11.70 9.96 -3.78
N ILE A 261 -10.66 10.66 -4.19
CA ILE A 261 -10.02 10.44 -5.49
C ILE A 261 -8.50 10.26 -5.34
N THR A 262 -7.92 9.50 -6.23
CA THR A 262 -6.46 9.37 -6.36
C THR A 262 -5.92 10.16 -7.54
N HIS A 263 -4.63 10.44 -7.56
CA HIS A 263 -3.93 11.09 -8.69
C HIS A 263 -4.53 12.44 -9.06
N VAL A 264 -4.49 13.37 -8.12
CA VAL A 264 -4.84 14.76 -8.37
C VAL A 264 -3.63 15.44 -9.03
N ASP A 265 -3.82 16.04 -10.18
CA ASP A 265 -2.76 16.84 -10.80
C ASP A 265 -2.58 18.18 -10.08
N ALA A 266 -1.41 18.80 -10.28
CA ALA A 266 -1.07 20.06 -9.60
C ALA A 266 -2.00 21.23 -9.95
N LYS A 267 -2.75 21.15 -11.06
CA LYS A 267 -3.76 22.18 -11.41
C LYS A 267 -5.03 21.97 -10.60
N GLY A 268 -5.42 20.70 -10.39
CA GLY A 268 -6.60 20.33 -9.60
C GLY A 268 -6.45 20.66 -8.12
N VAL A 269 -5.23 20.59 -7.57
CA VAL A 269 -4.97 20.93 -6.16
C VAL A 269 -5.51 22.31 -5.79
N ARG A 270 -5.28 23.33 -6.62
CA ARG A 270 -5.76 24.70 -6.36
C ARG A 270 -7.28 24.81 -6.29
N LEU A 271 -8.01 23.99 -7.05
CA LEU A 271 -9.47 23.95 -7.00
C LEU A 271 -9.94 23.33 -5.68
N ILE A 272 -9.31 22.23 -5.28
CA ILE A 272 -9.62 21.53 -4.02
C ILE A 272 -9.36 22.45 -2.84
N GLU A 273 -8.20 23.13 -2.78
CA GLU A 273 -7.83 24.04 -1.68
C GLU A 273 -8.82 25.21 -1.51
N LYS A 274 -9.49 25.64 -2.59
CA LYS A 274 -10.50 26.69 -2.56
C LYS A 274 -11.89 26.17 -2.20
N THR A 275 -12.10 24.88 -2.20
CA THR A 275 -13.41 24.27 -1.94
C THR A 275 -13.53 23.88 -0.48
N LYS A 276 -14.52 24.43 0.21
CA LYS A 276 -14.75 24.17 1.65
C LYS A 276 -15.11 22.70 1.87
N GLY A 277 -14.49 22.09 2.88
CA GLY A 277 -14.85 20.75 3.35
C GLY A 277 -14.13 19.60 2.64
N ILE A 278 -13.26 19.88 1.66
CA ILE A 278 -12.41 18.88 1.02
C ILE A 278 -10.93 19.20 1.21
N HIS A 279 -10.08 18.19 1.18
CA HIS A 279 -8.67 18.30 1.50
C HIS A 279 -7.80 17.53 0.52
N VAL A 280 -6.57 18.01 0.31
CA VAL A 280 -5.51 17.27 -0.39
C VAL A 280 -4.64 16.60 0.65
N ASN A 281 -4.50 15.29 0.55
CA ASN A 281 -3.47 14.55 1.30
C ASN A 281 -2.27 14.33 0.37
N SER A 282 -1.13 14.91 0.73
CA SER A 282 0.12 14.80 -0.02
C SER A 282 1.18 14.17 0.86
N THR A 283 1.68 13.02 0.44
CA THR A 283 2.70 12.26 1.18
C THR A 283 3.95 12.13 0.32
N PRO A 284 5.14 12.43 0.86
CA PRO A 284 6.40 12.12 0.18
C PRO A 284 6.49 10.62 -0.11
N SER A 285 6.88 10.27 -1.32
CA SER A 285 6.98 8.88 -1.75
C SER A 285 8.16 8.67 -2.68
N GLY A 286 8.53 7.42 -2.93
CA GLY A 286 9.50 7.03 -3.95
C GLY A 286 8.96 7.09 -5.38
N LEU A 287 7.70 7.53 -5.59
CA LEU A 287 7.17 7.68 -6.94
C LEU A 287 7.86 8.84 -7.65
N TYR A 288 8.44 8.57 -8.80
CA TYR A 288 9.12 9.58 -9.60
C TYR A 288 8.63 9.59 -11.04
N GLY A 289 8.68 10.76 -11.67
CA GLY A 289 8.52 10.94 -13.12
C GLY A 289 9.87 11.08 -13.77
N GLY A 290 10.18 10.23 -14.74
CA GLY A 290 11.44 10.25 -15.45
C GLY A 290 11.27 10.12 -16.95
N ILE A 291 12.30 10.50 -17.71
CA ILE A 291 12.40 10.25 -19.15
C ILE A 291 13.42 9.11 -19.34
N CYS A 292 12.92 7.97 -19.82
CA CYS A 292 13.77 6.82 -20.11
C CYS A 292 14.21 6.83 -21.57
N CYS A 293 15.52 6.79 -21.81
CA CYS A 293 16.10 6.60 -23.14
C CYS A 293 16.39 5.12 -23.36
N LEU A 294 15.73 4.50 -24.34
CA LEU A 294 15.96 3.10 -24.71
C LEU A 294 17.30 2.95 -25.42
N LYS A 295 18.28 2.32 -24.78
CA LYS A 295 19.64 2.15 -25.31
C LYS A 295 19.76 1.13 -26.45
N ASN A 296 18.73 0.32 -26.68
CA ASN A 296 18.70 -0.72 -27.72
C ASN A 296 18.09 -0.25 -29.06
N VAL A 297 17.55 0.98 -29.12
CA VAL A 297 16.95 1.57 -30.33
C VAL A 297 17.37 3.02 -30.51
N ALA A 298 17.43 3.49 -31.77
CA ALA A 298 17.71 4.88 -32.10
C ALA A 298 16.53 5.78 -31.61
N PRO A 299 16.81 7.02 -31.16
CA PRO A 299 18.12 7.65 -31.01
C PRO A 299 18.86 7.32 -29.70
N GLY A 300 18.26 6.55 -28.79
CA GLY A 300 18.80 6.27 -27.47
C GLY A 300 20.10 5.47 -27.46
N GLN A 301 20.47 4.83 -28.57
CA GLN A 301 21.77 4.18 -28.75
C GLN A 301 22.95 5.16 -28.68
N SER A 302 22.72 6.44 -29.04
CA SER A 302 23.74 7.48 -28.98
C SER A 302 23.91 8.00 -27.56
N ASP A 303 25.14 7.91 -27.04
CA ASP A 303 25.49 8.50 -25.74
C ASP A 303 25.35 10.02 -25.73
N ASP A 304 25.66 10.67 -26.86
CA ASP A 304 25.51 12.12 -27.01
C ASP A 304 24.03 12.54 -26.96
N PHE A 305 23.13 11.74 -27.55
CA PHE A 305 21.69 11.96 -27.43
C PHE A 305 21.25 11.87 -25.97
N VAL A 306 21.66 10.82 -25.26
CA VAL A 306 21.29 10.61 -23.84
C VAL A 306 21.81 11.75 -22.97
N LYS A 307 23.07 12.15 -23.15
CA LYS A 307 23.66 13.32 -22.47
C LYS A 307 22.93 14.61 -22.82
N GLY A 308 22.61 14.83 -24.10
CA GLY A 308 21.81 15.97 -24.52
C GLY A 308 20.47 16.03 -23.80
N MET A 309 19.76 14.89 -23.72
CA MET A 309 18.50 14.77 -22.97
C MET A 309 18.63 15.09 -21.48
N GLN A 310 19.77 14.76 -20.86
CA GLN A 310 20.03 15.11 -19.46
C GLN A 310 20.26 16.62 -19.29
N TYR A 311 21.01 17.26 -20.20
CA TYR A 311 21.35 18.69 -20.11
C TYR A 311 20.19 19.64 -20.40
N ILE A 312 19.26 19.28 -21.28
CA ILE A 312 18.12 20.16 -21.63
C ILE A 312 17.04 20.21 -20.54
N GLN A 313 17.10 19.33 -19.54
CA GLN A 313 16.09 19.27 -18.48
C GLN A 313 16.39 20.27 -17.35
N ASP A 314 15.63 21.35 -17.28
CA ASP A 314 15.57 22.18 -16.07
C ASP A 314 14.59 21.56 -15.06
N ARG A 315 15.08 20.59 -14.26
CA ARG A 315 14.26 19.87 -13.27
C ARG A 315 13.60 20.81 -12.26
N LYS A 316 14.32 21.86 -11.82
CA LYS A 316 13.76 22.87 -10.88
C LYS A 316 12.61 23.65 -11.51
N ARG A 317 12.73 23.99 -12.80
CA ARG A 317 11.67 24.65 -13.56
C ARG A 317 10.47 23.74 -13.76
N ILE A 318 10.69 22.45 -14.02
CA ILE A 318 9.61 21.44 -14.13
C ILE A 318 8.83 21.37 -12.83
N VAL A 319 9.50 21.21 -11.69
CA VAL A 319 8.83 21.18 -10.36
C VAL A 319 8.01 22.47 -10.13
N ARG A 320 8.59 23.63 -10.44
CA ARG A 320 7.91 24.92 -10.22
C ARG A 320 6.76 25.16 -11.21
N ALA A 321 7.00 24.94 -12.50
CA ALA A 321 6.07 25.33 -13.55
C ALA A 321 4.97 24.28 -13.79
N ILE A 322 5.31 23.00 -13.76
CA ILE A 322 4.40 21.89 -14.06
C ILE A 322 3.77 21.36 -12.78
N LEU A 323 4.60 21.00 -11.79
CA LEU A 323 4.12 20.41 -10.55
C LEU A 323 3.67 21.49 -9.52
N LYS A 324 3.79 22.78 -9.85
CA LYS A 324 3.38 23.92 -8.99
C LYS A 324 3.97 23.86 -7.58
N GLY A 325 5.14 23.24 -7.43
CA GLY A 325 5.80 23.04 -6.14
C GLY A 325 5.42 21.74 -5.41
N HIS A 326 4.50 20.95 -5.95
CA HIS A 326 4.14 19.63 -5.39
C HIS A 326 5.11 18.56 -5.87
N GLY A 327 6.27 18.47 -5.22
CA GLY A 327 7.32 17.53 -5.55
C GLY A 327 8.71 18.11 -5.31
N MET A 328 9.70 17.27 -5.46
CA MET A 328 11.10 17.64 -5.36
C MET A 328 11.91 17.13 -6.56
N VAL A 329 13.06 17.72 -6.79
CA VAL A 329 14.01 17.18 -7.76
C VAL A 329 14.56 15.88 -7.20
N GLY A 330 14.29 14.78 -7.89
CA GLY A 330 14.87 13.48 -7.56
C GLY A 330 16.29 13.33 -8.13
N ASN A 331 17.04 12.44 -7.54
CA ASN A 331 18.24 11.86 -8.14
C ASN A 331 17.86 10.54 -8.80
N ASP A 332 18.60 10.14 -9.82
CA ASP A 332 18.29 8.91 -10.56
C ASP A 332 18.56 7.64 -9.74
N HIS A 333 19.17 7.79 -8.55
CA HIS A 333 19.48 6.70 -7.61
C HIS A 333 19.54 7.23 -6.18
#